data_8013e9faee550b99264a4415087f9563
#
_entry.id   8013e9faee550b99264a4415087f9563
#
_cell.length_a   1.000
_cell.length_b   1.000
_cell.length_c   1.000
_cell.angle_alpha   90.00
_cell.angle_beta   90.00
_cell.angle_gamma   90.00
#
_symmetry.space_group_name_H-M   'P 1'
#
loop_
_entity.id
_entity.type
_entity.pdbx_description
1 polymer ?
#
loop_
_entity_poly.entity_id
_entity_poly.type
_entity_poly.pdbx_seq_one_letter_code
_entity_poly.pdbx_strand_id
1 'polypeptide(L)'
;CFEPEHVCLDNEIHVLAGGRLREECALLMQHSRIKPGQARITAGHHLPAKHVIHALAPKVTGEPTLELQQQLATCYEATLTLALENDLHSIAFCSLGTGHKNFPSPLAAQIALDITESFHAKHPEIKIIFCPYKDIDHNLYHYLLNN
;
A
#
# COMPACT_ATOMS: atom_id res chain seq x y z
N CYS A 1 6.22 7.49 -6.30
CA CYS A 1 6.25 8.80 -6.94
C CYS A 1 7.69 9.31 -6.97
N PHE A 2 8.22 9.60 -8.17
CA PHE A 2 9.59 10.08 -8.32
C PHE A 2 9.65 11.58 -8.66
N GLU A 3 8.54 12.29 -8.50
CA GLU A 3 8.47 13.73 -8.72
C GLU A 3 8.75 14.46 -7.41
N PRO A 4 9.90 15.15 -7.26
CA PRO A 4 10.35 15.71 -5.98
C PRO A 4 9.44 16.82 -5.44
N GLU A 5 8.64 17.45 -6.29
CA GLU A 5 7.68 18.48 -5.89
C GLU A 5 6.28 17.94 -5.56
N HIS A 6 6.06 16.65 -5.76
CA HIS A 6 4.76 16.05 -5.51
C HIS A 6 4.59 15.71 -4.03
N VAL A 7 3.66 16.37 -3.37
CA VAL A 7 3.31 16.09 -1.97
C VAL A 7 2.47 14.82 -1.91
N CYS A 8 3.10 13.71 -1.54
CA CYS A 8 2.44 12.42 -1.34
C CYS A 8 3.22 11.58 -0.32
N LEU A 9 2.54 10.62 0.28
CA LEU A 9 3.13 9.72 1.27
C LEU A 9 4.34 8.96 0.73
N ASP A 10 4.31 8.49 -0.51
CA ASP A 10 5.42 7.79 -1.13
C ASP A 10 6.68 8.67 -1.19
N ASN A 11 6.53 9.95 -1.53
CA ASN A 11 7.66 10.87 -1.54
C ASN A 11 8.19 11.15 -0.13
N GLU A 12 7.32 11.31 0.87
CA GLU A 12 7.73 11.45 2.28
C GLU A 12 8.52 10.23 2.77
N ILE A 13 8.05 9.03 2.48
CA ILE A 13 8.77 7.79 2.82
C ILE A 13 10.16 7.79 2.17
N HIS A 14 10.29 8.17 0.90
CA HIS A 14 11.58 8.25 0.22
C HIS A 14 12.52 9.31 0.81
N VAL A 15 11.98 10.46 1.24
CA VAL A 15 12.76 11.51 1.91
C VAL A 15 13.31 11.00 3.23
N LEU A 16 12.47 10.38 4.06
CA LEU A 16 12.85 9.87 5.37
C LEU A 16 13.78 8.65 5.30
N ALA A 17 13.57 7.76 4.32
CA ALA A 17 14.42 6.59 4.10
C ALA A 17 15.80 6.92 3.54
N GLY A 18 15.94 8.08 2.90
CA GLY A 18 17.18 8.52 2.26
C GLY A 18 17.42 7.95 0.85
N GLY A 19 18.52 8.38 0.22
CA GLY A 19 18.83 8.08 -1.19
C GLY A 19 18.95 6.59 -1.53
N ARG A 20 19.39 5.76 -0.57
CA ARG A 20 19.53 4.31 -0.77
C ARG A 20 18.24 3.60 -1.13
N LEU A 21 17.09 4.05 -0.60
CA LEU A 21 15.79 3.48 -0.98
C LEU A 21 15.51 3.73 -2.47
N ARG A 22 15.81 4.93 -2.98
CA ARG A 22 15.65 5.26 -4.41
C ARG A 22 16.57 4.42 -5.31
N GLU A 23 17.79 4.20 -4.90
CA GLU A 23 18.76 3.35 -5.61
C GLU A 23 18.26 1.90 -5.68
N GLU A 24 17.80 1.34 -4.56
CA GLU A 24 17.25 -0.01 -4.51
C GLU A 24 15.98 -0.15 -5.38
N CYS A 25 15.06 0.81 -5.32
CA CYS A 25 13.88 0.85 -6.19
C CYS A 25 14.25 0.93 -7.67
N ALA A 26 15.26 1.73 -8.02
CA ALA A 26 15.73 1.85 -9.40
C ALA A 26 16.29 0.51 -9.92
N LEU A 27 17.06 -0.21 -9.12
CA LEU A 27 17.58 -1.54 -9.46
C LEU A 27 16.45 -2.56 -9.65
N LEU A 28 15.46 -2.58 -8.77
CA LEU A 28 14.30 -3.46 -8.90
C LEU A 28 13.52 -3.20 -10.19
N MET A 29 13.36 -1.93 -10.57
CA MET A 29 12.62 -1.53 -11.79
C MET A 29 13.38 -1.80 -13.09
N GLN A 30 14.72 -1.90 -13.06
CA GLN A 30 15.52 -2.29 -14.22
C GLN A 30 15.23 -3.73 -14.65
N HIS A 31 14.97 -4.62 -13.69
CA HIS A 31 14.72 -6.04 -13.96
C HIS A 31 13.27 -6.30 -14.38
N SER A 32 12.32 -5.63 -13.75
CA SER A 32 10.89 -5.77 -14.07
C SER A 32 10.10 -4.57 -13.55
N ARG A 33 9.47 -3.83 -14.47
CA ARG A 33 8.56 -2.76 -14.08
C ARG A 33 7.34 -3.32 -13.37
N ILE A 34 6.98 -2.71 -12.25
CA ILE A 34 5.77 -3.05 -11.50
C ILE A 34 4.52 -2.65 -12.30
N LYS A 35 3.52 -3.53 -12.32
CA LYS A 35 2.22 -3.28 -12.94
C LYS A 35 1.15 -3.05 -11.86
N PRO A 36 0.01 -2.41 -12.19
CA PRO A 36 -1.12 -2.32 -11.26
C PRO A 36 -1.51 -3.69 -10.71
N GLY A 37 -1.77 -3.77 -9.41
CA GLY A 37 -2.03 -5.03 -8.71
C GLY A 37 -0.77 -5.74 -8.17
N GLN A 38 0.42 -5.28 -8.51
CA GLN A 38 1.68 -5.90 -8.04
C GLN A 38 2.32 -5.12 -6.90
N ALA A 39 3.17 -5.81 -6.15
CA ALA A 39 3.98 -5.26 -5.09
C ALA A 39 5.45 -5.72 -5.18
N ARG A 40 6.35 -4.96 -4.58
CA ARG A 40 7.78 -5.27 -4.41
C ARG A 40 8.21 -4.87 -3.01
N ILE A 41 9.18 -5.57 -2.45
CA ILE A 41 9.72 -5.29 -1.13
C ILE A 41 11.15 -4.77 -1.22
N THR A 42 11.49 -3.81 -0.38
CA THR A 42 12.84 -3.27 -0.20
C THR A 42 13.18 -3.24 1.28
N ALA A 43 14.45 -2.96 1.60
CA ALA A 43 14.83 -2.59 2.95
C ALA A 43 14.20 -1.24 3.36
N GLY A 44 14.04 -1.01 4.67
CA GLY A 44 13.54 0.26 5.21
C GLY A 44 14.58 1.38 5.26
N HIS A 45 15.87 1.03 5.12
CA HIS A 45 17.02 1.95 5.20
C HIS A 45 17.00 2.80 6.48
N HIS A 46 16.84 4.13 6.40
CA HIS A 46 16.83 5.00 7.57
C HIS A 46 15.47 5.05 8.29
N LEU A 47 14.46 4.36 7.77
CA LEU A 47 13.16 4.26 8.45
C LEU A 47 13.26 3.35 9.69
N PRO A 48 12.43 3.56 10.71
CA PRO A 48 12.32 2.62 11.84
C PRO A 48 11.71 1.27 11.42
N ALA A 49 11.02 1.21 10.28
CA ALA A 49 10.51 -0.03 9.70
C ALA A 49 11.64 -0.84 9.04
N LYS A 50 11.63 -2.16 9.21
CA LYS A 50 12.64 -3.05 8.60
C LYS A 50 12.56 -3.05 7.07
N HIS A 51 11.35 -2.97 6.53
CA HIS A 51 11.07 -3.05 5.10
C HIS A 51 10.05 -2.01 4.66
N VAL A 52 10.06 -1.71 3.37
CA VAL A 52 8.99 -0.99 2.67
C VAL A 52 8.44 -1.91 1.58
N ILE A 53 7.12 -2.07 1.54
CA ILE A 53 6.44 -2.79 0.46
C ILE A 53 5.79 -1.76 -0.45
N HIS A 54 6.23 -1.73 -1.69
CA HIS A 54 5.77 -0.82 -2.73
C HIS A 54 4.69 -1.50 -3.55
N ALA A 55 3.44 -1.06 -3.43
CA ALA A 55 2.31 -1.57 -4.18
C ALA A 55 1.84 -0.55 -5.22
N LEU A 56 1.59 -0.98 -6.44
CA LEU A 56 1.09 -0.10 -7.50
C LEU A 56 -0.42 -0.24 -7.64
N ALA A 57 -1.17 0.68 -7.01
CA ALA A 57 -2.60 0.78 -7.18
C ALA A 57 -2.97 1.25 -8.60
N PRO A 58 -4.12 0.79 -9.15
CA PRO A 58 -4.61 1.24 -10.43
C PRO A 58 -5.00 2.72 -10.40
N LYS A 59 -4.91 3.39 -11.57
CA LYS A 59 -5.41 4.75 -11.74
C LYS A 59 -6.86 4.71 -12.20
N VAL A 60 -7.72 5.44 -11.50
CA VAL A 60 -9.14 5.58 -11.84
C VAL A 60 -9.37 6.87 -12.61
N THR A 61 -10.11 6.75 -13.70
CA THR A 61 -10.64 7.87 -14.49
C THR A 61 -12.14 7.65 -14.63
N GLY A 62 -12.94 8.46 -13.95
CA GLY A 62 -14.39 8.23 -13.80
C GLY A 62 -14.72 7.21 -12.71
N GLU A 63 -15.72 6.37 -12.93
CA GLU A 63 -16.10 5.32 -11.99
C GLU A 63 -15.17 4.11 -12.08
N PRO A 64 -14.76 3.52 -10.94
CA PRO A 64 -13.88 2.36 -10.93
C PRO A 64 -14.62 1.11 -11.44
N THR A 65 -14.11 0.55 -12.53
CA THR A 65 -14.61 -0.72 -13.08
C THR A 65 -14.33 -1.90 -12.13
N LEU A 66 -15.00 -3.03 -12.34
CA LEU A 66 -14.71 -4.26 -11.58
C LEU A 66 -13.25 -4.71 -11.74
N GLU A 67 -12.66 -4.52 -12.91
CA GLU A 67 -11.24 -4.82 -13.14
C GLU A 67 -10.33 -3.95 -12.27
N LEU A 68 -10.60 -2.64 -12.18
CA LEU A 68 -9.83 -1.73 -11.32
C LEU A 68 -9.99 -2.07 -9.83
N GLN A 69 -11.19 -2.47 -9.41
CA GLN A 69 -11.45 -2.95 -8.05
C GLN A 69 -10.65 -4.22 -7.74
N GLN A 70 -10.65 -5.17 -8.67
CA GLN A 70 -9.85 -6.39 -8.57
C GLN A 70 -8.35 -6.10 -8.51
N GLN A 71 -7.85 -5.17 -9.32
CA GLN A 71 -6.44 -4.76 -9.29
C GLN A 71 -6.06 -4.14 -7.93
N LEU A 72 -6.95 -3.35 -7.32
CA LEU A 72 -6.71 -2.82 -5.97
C LEU A 72 -6.71 -3.93 -4.92
N ALA A 73 -7.64 -4.87 -4.98
CA ALA A 73 -7.67 -6.04 -4.10
C ALA A 73 -6.36 -6.84 -4.21
N THR A 74 -5.91 -7.11 -5.45
CA THR A 74 -4.64 -7.81 -5.70
C THR A 74 -3.42 -7.07 -5.16
N CYS A 75 -3.43 -5.72 -5.08
CA CYS A 75 -2.37 -4.97 -4.39
C CYS A 75 -2.26 -5.36 -2.91
N TYR A 76 -3.37 -5.44 -2.20
CA TYR A 76 -3.38 -5.86 -0.79
C TYR A 76 -2.94 -7.31 -0.64
N GLU A 77 -3.45 -8.22 -1.47
CA GLU A 77 -3.06 -9.63 -1.47
C GLU A 77 -1.57 -9.81 -1.72
N ALA A 78 -1.02 -9.16 -2.76
CA ALA A 78 0.40 -9.23 -3.08
C ALA A 78 1.29 -8.67 -1.95
N THR A 79 0.84 -7.60 -1.29
CA THR A 79 1.54 -7.00 -0.15
C THR A 79 1.56 -7.94 1.05
N LEU A 80 0.42 -8.55 1.38
CA LEU A 80 0.30 -9.51 2.48
C LEU A 80 1.08 -10.81 2.20
N THR A 81 1.10 -11.26 0.96
CA THR A 81 1.92 -12.40 0.53
C THR A 81 3.41 -12.11 0.74
N LEU A 82 3.89 -10.93 0.33
CA LEU A 82 5.28 -10.54 0.59
C LEU A 82 5.60 -10.43 2.08
N ALA A 83 4.65 -10.01 2.92
CA ALA A 83 4.83 -9.99 4.35
C ALA A 83 5.04 -11.39 4.93
N LEU A 84 4.25 -12.38 4.49
CA LEU A 84 4.42 -13.80 4.86
C LEU A 84 5.76 -14.36 4.37
N GLU A 85 6.09 -14.18 3.10
CA GLU A 85 7.30 -14.70 2.48
C GLU A 85 8.60 -14.15 3.11
N ASN A 86 8.51 -13.00 3.80
CA ASN A 86 9.62 -12.37 4.48
C ASN A 86 9.53 -12.45 6.02
N ASP A 87 8.71 -13.35 6.56
CA ASP A 87 8.54 -13.59 8.00
C ASP A 87 8.24 -12.30 8.80
N LEU A 88 7.42 -11.41 8.23
CA LEU A 88 7.05 -10.17 8.89
C LEU A 88 5.86 -10.39 9.83
N HIS A 89 5.95 -9.88 11.04
CA HIS A 89 4.92 -10.02 12.08
C HIS A 89 3.97 -8.83 12.19
N SER A 90 4.25 -7.76 11.47
CA SER A 90 3.38 -6.58 11.44
C SER A 90 3.52 -5.83 10.12
N ILE A 91 2.42 -5.25 9.67
CA ILE A 91 2.38 -4.42 8.49
C ILE A 91 1.48 -3.21 8.74
N ALA A 92 1.93 -2.02 8.30
CA ALA A 92 1.15 -0.79 8.31
C ALA A 92 0.77 -0.40 6.88
N PHE A 93 -0.52 -0.27 6.63
CA PHE A 93 -1.08 0.17 5.35
C PHE A 93 -1.48 1.63 5.40
N CYS A 94 -1.08 2.40 4.39
CA CYS A 94 -1.79 3.61 4.03
C CYS A 94 -3.05 3.28 3.21
N SER A 95 -3.88 4.28 2.93
CA SER A 95 -5.03 4.11 2.01
C SER A 95 -4.54 3.99 0.57
N LEU A 96 -4.32 2.76 0.09
CA LEU A 96 -3.82 2.52 -1.26
C LEU A 96 -4.80 3.06 -2.32
N GLY A 97 -4.27 3.82 -3.25
CA GLY A 97 -5.02 4.32 -4.40
C GLY A 97 -5.85 5.60 -4.18
N THR A 98 -6.08 6.06 -2.94
CA THR A 98 -6.95 7.22 -2.66
C THR A 98 -6.30 8.59 -2.87
N GLY A 99 -5.00 8.62 -3.19
CA GLY A 99 -4.27 9.83 -3.57
C GLY A 99 -4.47 10.18 -5.05
N HIS A 100 -3.38 10.48 -5.74
CA HIS A 100 -3.38 10.85 -7.17
C HIS A 100 -3.83 9.72 -8.13
N LYS A 101 -4.08 8.52 -7.61
CA LYS A 101 -4.72 7.43 -8.35
C LYS A 101 -6.25 7.57 -8.42
N ASN A 102 -6.84 8.48 -7.64
CA ASN A 102 -8.25 8.86 -7.66
C ASN A 102 -9.23 7.71 -7.38
N PHE A 103 -8.81 6.68 -6.64
CA PHE A 103 -9.75 5.65 -6.21
C PHE A 103 -10.69 6.25 -5.14
N PRO A 104 -12.02 6.06 -5.23
CA PRO A 104 -12.95 6.57 -4.23
C PRO A 104 -12.66 5.97 -2.85
N SER A 105 -12.46 6.82 -1.84
CA SER A 105 -12.07 6.40 -0.49
C SER A 105 -13.00 5.38 0.15
N PRO A 106 -14.35 5.49 0.07
CA PRO A 106 -15.22 4.48 0.67
C PRO A 106 -15.06 3.09 0.06
N LEU A 107 -14.98 3.03 -1.27
CA LEU A 107 -14.80 1.76 -1.97
C LEU A 107 -13.41 1.17 -1.74
N ALA A 108 -12.37 2.02 -1.74
CA ALA A 108 -11.01 1.59 -1.45
C ALA A 108 -10.88 1.02 -0.03
N ALA A 109 -11.49 1.66 0.96
CA ALA A 109 -11.48 1.19 2.34
C ALA A 109 -12.22 -0.14 2.50
N GLN A 110 -13.39 -0.31 1.84
CA GLN A 110 -14.13 -1.57 1.87
C GLN A 110 -13.29 -2.71 1.29
N ILE A 111 -12.68 -2.51 0.11
CA ILE A 111 -11.79 -3.51 -0.51
C ILE A 111 -10.62 -3.86 0.42
N ALA A 112 -10.00 -2.85 1.03
CA ALA A 112 -8.89 -3.05 1.96
C ALA A 112 -9.29 -3.93 3.14
N LEU A 113 -10.44 -3.63 3.76
CA LEU A 113 -10.94 -4.38 4.92
C LEU A 113 -11.32 -5.81 4.54
N ASP A 114 -12.07 -6.01 3.46
CA ASP A 114 -12.49 -7.35 3.01
C ASP A 114 -11.28 -8.28 2.81
N ILE A 115 -10.22 -7.78 2.15
CA ILE A 115 -9.01 -8.57 1.90
C ILE A 115 -8.21 -8.80 3.18
N THR A 116 -8.03 -7.76 3.99
CA THR A 116 -7.20 -7.87 5.20
C THR A 116 -7.87 -8.71 6.29
N GLU A 117 -9.17 -8.65 6.46
CA GLU A 117 -9.94 -9.50 7.37
C GLU A 117 -9.89 -10.97 6.95
N SER A 118 -10.11 -11.23 5.66
CA SER A 118 -10.02 -12.59 5.10
C SER A 118 -8.61 -13.18 5.25
N PHE A 119 -7.58 -12.34 5.13
CA PHE A 119 -6.20 -12.74 5.34
C PHE A 119 -5.90 -12.97 6.83
N HIS A 120 -6.30 -12.05 7.71
CA HIS A 120 -6.04 -12.14 9.15
C HIS A 120 -6.72 -13.35 9.80
N ALA A 121 -7.88 -13.74 9.29
CA ALA A 121 -8.56 -14.98 9.74
C ALA A 121 -7.71 -16.25 9.54
N LYS A 122 -6.81 -16.24 8.53
CA LYS A 122 -5.90 -17.37 8.22
C LYS A 122 -4.50 -17.19 8.85
N HIS A 123 -4.12 -15.95 9.10
CA HIS A 123 -2.79 -15.53 9.56
C HIS A 123 -2.88 -14.54 10.71
N PRO A 124 -3.46 -14.98 11.87
CA PRO A 124 -3.65 -14.11 13.03
C PRO A 124 -2.35 -13.65 13.70
N GLU A 125 -1.23 -14.30 13.37
CA GLU A 125 0.12 -13.95 13.83
C GLU A 125 0.64 -12.64 13.24
N ILE A 126 0.07 -12.16 12.12
CA ILE A 126 0.46 -10.90 11.48
C ILE A 126 -0.45 -9.77 11.95
N LYS A 127 0.13 -8.82 12.64
CA LYS A 127 -0.58 -7.60 13.04
C LYS A 127 -0.75 -6.66 11.85
N ILE A 128 -1.99 -6.34 11.51
CA ILE A 128 -2.34 -5.39 10.44
C ILE A 128 -2.75 -4.06 11.07
N ILE A 129 -2.18 -2.96 10.59
CA ILE A 129 -2.40 -1.61 11.09
C ILE A 129 -2.76 -0.72 9.90
N PHE A 130 -3.85 0.02 10.00
CA PHE A 130 -4.20 1.05 9.03
C PHE A 130 -3.72 2.42 9.51
N CYS A 131 -2.90 3.08 8.69
CA CYS A 131 -2.36 4.41 8.92
C CYS A 131 -2.73 5.33 7.75
N PRO A 132 -3.99 5.75 7.62
CA PRO A 132 -4.44 6.65 6.57
C PRO A 132 -3.73 8.01 6.67
N TYR A 133 -3.31 8.54 5.54
CA TYR A 133 -2.60 9.84 5.48
C TYR A 133 -3.56 11.03 5.53
N LYS A 134 -4.77 10.88 4.97
CA LYS A 134 -5.78 11.94 4.94
C LYS A 134 -6.79 11.77 6.08
N ASP A 135 -7.22 12.88 6.69
CA ASP A 135 -8.22 12.87 7.76
C ASP A 135 -9.54 12.20 7.34
N ILE A 136 -9.97 12.42 6.08
CA ILE A 136 -11.18 11.78 5.55
C ILE A 136 -11.06 10.25 5.53
N ASP A 137 -9.91 9.72 5.12
CA ASP A 137 -9.67 8.28 5.11
C ASP A 137 -9.55 7.75 6.55
N HIS A 138 -8.89 8.50 7.46
CA HIS A 138 -8.79 8.15 8.87
C HIS A 138 -10.17 7.99 9.52
N ASN A 139 -11.04 8.98 9.36
CA ASN A 139 -12.39 8.94 9.90
C ASN A 139 -13.22 7.78 9.34
N LEU A 140 -13.03 7.47 8.05
CA LEU A 140 -13.70 6.36 7.38
C LEU A 140 -13.26 5.00 7.95
N TYR A 141 -11.94 4.75 8.06
CA TYR A 141 -11.44 3.50 8.66
C TYR A 141 -11.85 3.38 10.12
N HIS A 142 -11.81 4.47 10.88
CA HIS A 142 -12.29 4.48 12.26
C HIS A 142 -13.77 4.09 12.35
N TYR A 143 -14.61 4.60 11.45
CA TYR A 143 -16.04 4.25 11.40
C TYR A 143 -16.23 2.77 11.04
N LEU A 144 -15.57 2.28 9.97
CA LEU A 144 -15.76 0.92 9.46
C LEU A 144 -15.23 -0.16 10.41
N LEU A 145 -14.16 0.12 11.16
CA LEU A 145 -13.59 -0.84 12.12
C LEU A 145 -14.32 -0.91 13.46
N ASN A 146 -15.19 0.06 13.77
CA ASN A 146 -15.93 0.12 15.05
C ASN A 146 -17.43 -0.13 14.92
N ASN A 147 -17.93 -0.42 13.73
CA ASN A 147 -19.35 -0.77 13.47
C ASN A 147 -19.47 -2.06 12.69
#